data_41c350c5b06e2651cf96ebe9176ce84c
#
_entry.id   41c350c5b06e2651cf96ebe9176ce84c
#
_cell.length_a   1.000
_cell.length_b   1.000
_cell.length_c   1.000
_cell.angle_alpha   90.00
_cell.angle_beta   90.00
_cell.angle_gamma   90.00
#
_symmetry.space_group_name_H-M   'P 1'
#
loop_
_entity.id
_entity.type
_entity.pdbx_description
1 polymer ?
#
loop_
_entity_poly.entity_id
_entity_poly.type
_entity_poly.pdbx_seq_one_letter_code
_entity_poly.pdbx_strand_id
1 'polypeptide(L)'
;MSDPSSSHPSSARHLSVVDGHRRRAVVYCEANFGAPDGKTANGLVRRSDRYQIMSVIDSTQSGSDSGEALGDKPNGIPILADLDAALSLRGSTPEVLIFGVAPASGLLAGVERDVLLTAMSSGLDIVNGLHEFLNDDPEFAAASAAYGVTILDVRRPRDKKHLRMFSGRIGTVTCPRIAVLGTDGAIGKRTTATILTGALNDSG
;
A
#
# COMPACT_ATOMS: atom_id res chain seq x y z
N MET A 1 -16.83 4.18 -43.84
CA MET A 1 -16.68 3.13 -42.80
C MET A 1 -15.91 3.77 -41.69
N SER A 2 -16.62 4.18 -40.66
CA SER A 2 -16.12 5.01 -39.56
C SER A 2 -15.78 4.10 -38.38
N ASP A 3 -14.56 4.24 -37.91
CA ASP A 3 -13.97 3.48 -36.80
C ASP A 3 -14.53 4.07 -35.46
N PRO A 4 -15.12 3.28 -34.58
CA PRO A 4 -15.55 3.78 -33.28
C PRO A 4 -14.37 3.82 -32.33
N SER A 5 -13.85 5.02 -32.09
CA SER A 5 -12.86 5.33 -31.07
C SER A 5 -13.31 4.84 -29.69
N SER A 6 -12.63 3.86 -29.15
CA SER A 6 -12.76 3.39 -27.78
C SER A 6 -12.28 4.48 -26.82
N SER A 7 -13.20 5.23 -26.27
CA SER A 7 -12.97 6.12 -25.15
C SER A 7 -12.83 5.29 -23.87
N HIS A 8 -11.60 4.95 -23.49
CA HIS A 8 -11.30 4.51 -22.14
C HIS A 8 -11.37 5.73 -21.21
N PRO A 9 -12.13 5.67 -20.11
CA PRO A 9 -12.11 6.73 -19.13
C PRO A 9 -10.77 6.70 -18.38
N SER A 10 -9.85 7.53 -18.82
CA SER A 10 -8.63 7.87 -18.08
C SER A 10 -9.02 8.76 -16.90
N SER A 11 -9.57 8.19 -15.86
CA SER A 11 -9.72 8.84 -14.55
C SER A 11 -8.87 8.09 -13.54
N ALA A 12 -7.58 8.04 -13.76
CA ALA A 12 -6.64 7.90 -12.65
C ALA A 12 -6.79 9.18 -11.83
N ARG A 13 -7.69 9.19 -10.85
CA ARG A 13 -7.61 10.15 -9.75
C ARG A 13 -6.21 10.01 -9.20
N HIS A 14 -5.38 10.98 -9.49
CA HIS A 14 -4.07 11.14 -8.89
C HIS A 14 -4.32 11.07 -7.39
N LEU A 15 -3.85 9.98 -6.74
CA LEU A 15 -3.86 9.81 -5.30
C LEU A 15 -2.79 10.74 -4.70
N SER A 16 -2.88 12.03 -5.03
CA SER A 16 -2.13 13.07 -4.36
C SER A 16 -2.78 13.30 -3.00
N VAL A 17 -1.98 13.52 -1.99
CA VAL A 17 -2.44 14.06 -0.72
C VAL A 17 -3.10 15.41 -1.04
N VAL A 18 -4.42 15.42 -1.13
CA VAL A 18 -5.21 16.63 -1.27
C VAL A 18 -5.49 17.07 0.16
N ASP A 19 -5.03 18.25 0.51
CA ASP A 19 -5.30 18.97 1.77
C ASP A 19 -4.84 18.31 3.08
N GLY A 20 -3.67 17.65 3.10
CA GLY A 20 -3.09 17.14 4.36
C GLY A 20 -3.86 15.99 5.00
N HIS A 21 -4.98 15.54 4.42
CA HIS A 21 -5.78 14.44 4.94
C HIS A 21 -5.22 13.10 4.48
N ARG A 22 -4.78 12.27 5.44
CA ARG A 22 -4.36 10.89 5.16
C ARG A 22 -5.59 10.00 5.07
N ARG A 23 -5.70 9.23 3.99
CA ARG A 23 -6.79 8.26 3.83
C ARG A 23 -6.70 7.15 4.89
N ARG A 24 -7.85 6.77 5.45
CA ARG A 24 -7.96 5.69 6.44
C ARG A 24 -7.81 4.34 5.75
N ALA A 25 -6.86 3.54 6.23
CA ALA A 25 -6.53 2.27 5.60
C ALA A 25 -6.46 1.11 6.59
N VAL A 26 -6.93 -0.04 6.13
CA VAL A 26 -6.70 -1.35 6.76
C VAL A 26 -5.60 -2.05 6.00
N VAL A 27 -4.68 -2.72 6.71
CA VAL A 27 -3.59 -3.47 6.10
C VAL A 27 -3.86 -4.96 6.24
N TYR A 28 -4.01 -5.67 5.13
CA TYR A 28 -4.10 -7.12 5.12
C TYR A 28 -2.72 -7.75 5.18
N CYS A 29 -2.47 -8.59 6.18
CA CYS A 29 -1.18 -9.23 6.40
C CYS A 29 -1.30 -10.61 7.06
N GLU A 30 -2.32 -11.39 6.69
CA GLU A 30 -2.67 -12.68 7.27
C GLU A 30 -1.47 -13.62 7.41
N ALA A 31 -1.26 -14.13 8.64
CA ALA A 31 -0.20 -15.05 9.05
C ALA A 31 1.24 -14.58 8.73
N ASN A 32 1.43 -13.28 8.43
CA ASN A 32 2.72 -12.73 8.00
C ASN A 32 3.11 -11.45 8.73
N PHE A 33 2.28 -10.90 9.62
CA PHE A 33 2.64 -9.69 10.34
C PHE A 33 3.80 -9.97 11.30
N GLY A 34 4.82 -9.11 11.29
CA GLY A 34 6.09 -9.35 11.99
C GLY A 34 7.07 -10.28 11.26
N ALA A 35 6.60 -11.08 10.28
CA ALA A 35 7.43 -11.97 9.47
C ALA A 35 8.10 -11.24 8.29
N PRO A 36 9.09 -11.87 7.60
CA PRO A 36 9.75 -11.28 6.44
C PRO A 36 8.82 -10.89 5.30
N ASP A 37 7.78 -11.69 5.02
CA ASP A 37 6.81 -11.43 3.97
C ASP A 37 5.80 -10.34 4.35
N GLY A 38 5.67 -10.01 5.64
CA GLY A 38 4.90 -8.88 6.18
C GLY A 38 5.63 -7.54 6.15
N LYS A 39 6.83 -7.44 5.58
CA LYS A 39 7.66 -6.23 5.60
C LYS A 39 6.96 -4.94 5.12
N THR A 40 6.00 -5.06 4.20
CA THR A 40 5.21 -3.91 3.73
C THR A 40 4.27 -3.43 4.83
N ALA A 41 3.51 -4.33 5.45
CA ALA A 41 2.65 -4.03 6.59
C ALA A 41 3.46 -3.47 7.77
N ASN A 42 4.57 -4.13 8.13
CA ASN A 42 5.46 -3.72 9.21
C ASN A 42 6.00 -2.29 9.02
N GLY A 43 6.30 -1.92 7.77
CA GLY A 43 6.73 -0.56 7.44
C GLY A 43 5.60 0.47 7.54
N LEU A 44 4.40 0.12 7.09
CA LEU A 44 3.24 1.02 7.10
C LEU A 44 2.78 1.37 8.51
N VAL A 45 2.75 0.41 9.44
CA VAL A 45 2.33 0.66 10.83
C VAL A 45 3.35 1.46 11.62
N ARG A 46 4.66 1.34 11.28
CA ARG A 46 5.71 2.17 11.87
C ARG A 46 5.68 3.60 11.37
N ARG A 47 5.46 3.79 10.09
CA ARG A 47 5.36 5.12 9.48
C ARG A 47 4.64 5.08 8.15
N SER A 48 3.59 5.87 8.03
CA SER A 48 2.91 6.13 6.76
C SER A 48 2.54 7.60 6.67
N ASP A 49 3.09 8.30 5.68
CA ASP A 49 2.78 9.71 5.42
C ASP A 49 1.51 9.84 4.55
N ARG A 50 1.13 8.79 3.85
CA ARG A 50 -0.02 8.78 2.90
C ARG A 50 -1.30 8.25 3.52
N TYR A 51 -1.19 7.30 4.46
CA TYR A 51 -2.34 6.61 5.05
C TYR A 51 -2.35 6.75 6.56
N GLN A 52 -3.56 6.87 7.11
CA GLN A 52 -3.82 6.64 8.52
C GLN A 52 -4.16 5.15 8.66
N ILE A 53 -3.25 4.37 9.23
CA ILE A 53 -3.49 2.93 9.42
C ILE A 53 -4.43 2.76 10.61
N MET A 54 -5.58 2.13 10.35
CA MET A 54 -6.65 1.91 11.34
C MET A 54 -6.50 0.58 12.06
N SER A 55 -6.10 -0.46 11.32
CA SER A 55 -5.89 -1.81 11.83
C SER A 55 -5.05 -2.63 10.88
N VAL A 56 -4.55 -3.76 11.37
CA VAL A 56 -3.94 -4.84 10.59
C VAL A 56 -4.87 -6.04 10.68
N ILE A 57 -5.03 -6.78 9.58
CA ILE A 57 -5.72 -8.07 9.56
C ILE A 57 -4.66 -9.16 9.58
N ASP A 58 -4.60 -9.90 10.68
CA ASP A 58 -3.80 -11.12 10.88
C ASP A 58 -4.46 -11.93 12.00
N SER A 59 -5.14 -13.02 11.63
CA SER A 59 -5.88 -13.86 12.57
C SER A 59 -4.98 -14.51 13.62
N THR A 60 -3.71 -14.75 13.27
CA THR A 60 -2.74 -15.43 14.15
C THR A 60 -2.28 -14.57 15.32
N GLN A 61 -2.43 -13.25 15.23
CA GLN A 61 -2.03 -12.28 16.25
C GLN A 61 -3.18 -11.36 16.68
N SER A 62 -4.41 -11.74 16.37
CA SER A 62 -5.61 -10.96 16.67
C SER A 62 -5.70 -10.63 18.18
N GLY A 63 -6.10 -9.40 18.47
CA GLY A 63 -6.19 -8.87 19.83
C GLY A 63 -4.93 -8.18 20.36
N SER A 64 -3.82 -8.24 19.61
CA SER A 64 -2.57 -7.56 19.97
C SER A 64 -2.52 -6.14 19.40
N ASP A 65 -1.63 -5.31 19.96
CA ASP A 65 -1.21 -4.03 19.37
C ASP A 65 -0.10 -4.26 18.34
N SER A 66 -0.19 -3.60 17.19
CA SER A 66 0.75 -3.85 16.09
C SER A 66 2.18 -3.34 16.39
N GLY A 67 2.34 -2.34 17.25
CA GLY A 67 3.66 -1.89 17.71
C GLY A 67 4.29 -2.95 18.60
N GLU A 68 3.55 -3.47 19.59
CA GLU A 68 4.04 -4.53 20.48
C GLU A 68 4.38 -5.81 19.73
N ALA A 69 3.56 -6.22 18.76
CA ALA A 69 3.82 -7.39 17.92
C ALA A 69 5.11 -7.26 17.09
N LEU A 70 5.56 -6.03 16.80
CA LEU A 70 6.84 -5.76 16.13
C LEU A 70 8.01 -5.54 17.09
N GLY A 71 7.80 -5.70 18.41
CA GLY A 71 8.82 -5.43 19.43
C GLY A 71 9.07 -3.93 19.68
N ASP A 72 8.19 -3.07 19.20
CA ASP A 72 8.20 -1.63 19.40
C ASP A 72 7.27 -1.25 20.59
N LYS A 73 7.15 0.04 20.87
CA LYS A 73 6.15 0.53 21.84
C LYS A 73 4.73 0.38 21.24
N PRO A 74 3.70 0.21 22.09
CA PRO A 74 2.32 0.25 21.63
C PRO A 74 2.05 1.50 20.78
N ASN A 75 1.38 1.32 19.64
CA ASN A 75 1.07 2.41 18.72
C ASN A 75 -0.44 2.66 18.56
N GLY A 76 -1.29 1.89 19.26
CA GLY A 76 -2.74 2.01 19.23
C GLY A 76 -3.40 1.45 17.97
N ILE A 77 -2.65 0.75 17.11
CA ILE A 77 -3.18 0.11 15.90
C ILE A 77 -3.47 -1.35 16.21
N PRO A 78 -4.75 -1.77 16.33
CA PRO A 78 -5.10 -3.14 16.67
C PRO A 78 -4.81 -4.10 15.53
N ILE A 79 -4.46 -5.35 15.88
CA ILE A 79 -4.46 -6.49 14.98
C ILE A 79 -5.80 -7.21 15.12
N LEU A 80 -6.50 -7.43 14.03
CA LEU A 80 -7.86 -7.99 13.97
C LEU A 80 -7.85 -9.32 13.23
N ALA A 81 -8.85 -10.16 13.53
CA ALA A 81 -8.92 -11.51 12.97
C ALA A 81 -9.24 -11.54 11.47
N ASP A 82 -10.08 -10.60 11.01
CA ASP A 82 -10.63 -10.63 9.66
C ASP A 82 -11.08 -9.23 9.18
N LEU A 83 -11.58 -9.19 7.96
CA LEU A 83 -12.09 -7.97 7.34
C LEU A 83 -13.37 -7.46 8.02
N ASP A 84 -14.25 -8.34 8.46
CA ASP A 84 -15.50 -7.95 9.12
C ASP A 84 -15.24 -7.23 10.45
N ALA A 85 -14.28 -7.72 11.22
CA ALA A 85 -13.81 -7.04 12.42
C ALA A 85 -13.22 -5.65 12.12
N ALA A 86 -12.46 -5.54 11.01
CA ALA A 86 -11.87 -4.28 10.59
C ALA A 86 -12.93 -3.26 10.12
N LEU A 87 -13.96 -3.71 9.41
CA LEU A 87 -15.07 -2.87 8.96
C LEU A 87 -15.98 -2.45 10.12
N SER A 88 -16.07 -3.27 11.18
CA SER A 88 -16.88 -3.02 12.38
C SER A 88 -16.19 -2.14 13.42
N LEU A 89 -14.94 -1.74 13.20
CA LEU A 89 -14.17 -0.94 14.16
C LEU A 89 -14.83 0.41 14.38
N ARG A 90 -15.19 0.68 15.65
CA ARG A 90 -15.87 1.93 16.02
C ARG A 90 -14.96 3.14 15.82
N GLY A 91 -15.52 4.23 15.29
CA GLY A 91 -14.88 5.55 15.26
C GLY A 91 -14.49 6.05 13.87
N SER A 92 -14.27 5.19 12.89
CA SER A 92 -14.12 5.63 11.48
C SER A 92 -14.16 4.45 10.51
N THR A 93 -14.85 4.64 9.40
CA THR A 93 -14.91 3.66 8.31
C THR A 93 -13.61 3.71 7.50
N PRO A 94 -12.94 2.60 7.24
CA PRO A 94 -11.79 2.57 6.35
C PRO A 94 -12.22 2.91 4.91
N GLU A 95 -11.29 3.47 4.15
CA GLU A 95 -11.49 3.87 2.75
C GLU A 95 -10.66 3.03 1.80
N VAL A 96 -9.65 2.35 2.35
CA VAL A 96 -8.65 1.63 1.55
C VAL A 96 -8.27 0.34 2.26
N LEU A 97 -8.18 -0.76 1.51
CA LEU A 97 -7.48 -1.95 1.93
C LEU A 97 -6.13 -2.01 1.22
N ILE A 98 -5.04 -2.11 1.99
CA ILE A 98 -3.68 -2.25 1.48
C ILE A 98 -3.26 -3.71 1.63
N PHE A 99 -2.91 -4.35 0.52
CA PHE A 99 -2.34 -5.70 0.55
C PHE A 99 -0.88 -5.62 1.03
N GLY A 100 -0.66 -6.02 2.28
CA GLY A 100 0.59 -5.85 3.01
C GLY A 100 1.53 -7.06 2.95
N VAL A 101 1.07 -8.20 2.44
CA VAL A 101 1.90 -9.39 2.24
C VAL A 101 2.74 -9.24 0.98
N ALA A 102 3.99 -9.67 1.04
CA ALA A 102 4.91 -9.70 -0.09
C ALA A 102 5.46 -11.13 -0.27
N PRO A 103 4.61 -12.08 -0.74
CA PRO A 103 5.01 -13.47 -0.88
C PRO A 103 6.14 -13.61 -1.90
N ALA A 104 6.98 -14.63 -1.73
CA ALA A 104 8.10 -14.89 -2.63
C ALA A 104 7.64 -15.14 -4.08
N SER A 105 6.44 -15.71 -4.27
CA SER A 105 5.81 -15.90 -5.58
C SER A 105 5.46 -14.59 -6.29
N GLY A 106 5.16 -13.55 -5.53
CA GLY A 106 4.60 -12.28 -6.03
C GLY A 106 3.17 -12.38 -6.55
N LEU A 107 2.50 -13.53 -6.35
CA LEU A 107 1.16 -13.84 -6.85
C LEU A 107 0.14 -13.89 -5.70
N LEU A 108 -1.10 -13.62 -6.03
CA LEU A 108 -2.24 -13.64 -5.12
C LEU A 108 -2.73 -15.08 -4.90
N ALA A 109 -2.96 -15.49 -3.65
CA ALA A 109 -3.61 -16.76 -3.34
C ALA A 109 -5.14 -16.65 -3.43
N GLY A 110 -5.84 -17.80 -3.57
CA GLY A 110 -7.29 -17.81 -3.74
C GLY A 110 -8.05 -17.17 -2.58
N VAL A 111 -7.69 -17.49 -1.33
CA VAL A 111 -8.32 -16.92 -0.14
C VAL A 111 -8.12 -15.39 -0.05
N GLU A 112 -6.93 -14.92 -0.42
CA GLU A 112 -6.60 -13.49 -0.45
C GLU A 112 -7.41 -12.77 -1.53
N ARG A 113 -7.67 -13.44 -2.66
CA ARG A 113 -8.53 -12.94 -3.73
C ARG A 113 -9.94 -12.65 -3.22
N ASP A 114 -10.53 -13.59 -2.50
CA ASP A 114 -11.89 -13.46 -1.93
C ASP A 114 -11.96 -12.28 -0.94
N VAL A 115 -10.95 -12.12 -0.10
CA VAL A 115 -10.87 -10.98 0.84
C VAL A 115 -10.82 -9.65 0.10
N LEU A 116 -10.02 -9.54 -0.95
CA LEU A 116 -9.92 -8.30 -1.74
C LEU A 116 -11.24 -7.98 -2.46
N LEU A 117 -11.90 -8.96 -3.06
CA LEU A 117 -13.20 -8.77 -3.69
C LEU A 117 -14.29 -8.38 -2.68
N THR A 118 -14.26 -8.96 -1.47
CA THR A 118 -15.16 -8.59 -0.38
C THR A 118 -14.90 -7.15 0.08
N ALA A 119 -13.66 -6.74 0.20
CA ALA A 119 -13.31 -5.35 0.51
C ALA A 119 -13.84 -4.38 -0.55
N MET A 120 -13.71 -4.72 -1.83
CA MET A 120 -14.24 -3.90 -2.93
C MET A 120 -15.77 -3.81 -2.88
N SER A 121 -16.47 -4.90 -2.61
CA SER A 121 -17.93 -4.88 -2.45
C SER A 121 -18.39 -4.07 -1.23
N SER A 122 -17.52 -3.91 -0.25
CA SER A 122 -17.73 -3.04 0.93
C SER A 122 -17.34 -1.58 0.68
N GLY A 123 -16.95 -1.22 -0.55
CA GLY A 123 -16.64 0.14 -0.96
C GLY A 123 -15.21 0.59 -0.68
N LEU A 124 -14.26 -0.31 -0.41
CA LEU A 124 -12.87 0.03 -0.20
C LEU A 124 -12.09 0.03 -1.52
N ASP A 125 -11.27 1.06 -1.72
CA ASP A 125 -10.22 1.04 -2.73
C ASP A 125 -9.14 0.01 -2.36
N ILE A 126 -8.47 -0.56 -3.36
CA ILE A 126 -7.41 -1.55 -3.16
C ILE A 126 -6.05 -0.94 -3.50
N VAL A 127 -5.06 -1.16 -2.63
CA VAL A 127 -3.65 -0.88 -2.92
C VAL A 127 -2.90 -2.20 -2.97
N ASN A 128 -2.48 -2.56 -4.17
CA ASN A 128 -1.80 -3.80 -4.47
C ASN A 128 -0.29 -3.59 -4.66
N GLY A 129 0.53 -4.28 -3.86
CA GLY A 129 1.99 -4.27 -3.94
C GLY A 129 2.59 -5.53 -4.59
N LEU A 130 1.79 -6.44 -5.13
CA LEU A 130 2.24 -7.65 -5.81
C LEU A 130 2.86 -7.36 -7.19
N HIS A 131 3.48 -8.37 -7.79
CA HIS A 131 3.93 -8.33 -9.18
C HIS A 131 2.79 -8.62 -10.17
N GLU A 132 1.71 -9.23 -9.70
CA GLU A 132 0.46 -9.40 -10.43
C GLU A 132 -0.34 -8.10 -10.40
N PHE A 133 -0.79 -7.64 -11.56
CA PHE A 133 -1.57 -6.41 -11.67
C PHE A 133 -3.06 -6.73 -11.66
N LEU A 134 -3.73 -6.36 -10.60
CA LEU A 134 -5.15 -6.65 -10.43
C LEU A 134 -6.04 -5.90 -11.43
N ASN A 135 -5.58 -4.76 -11.94
CA ASN A 135 -6.30 -4.06 -13.02
C ASN A 135 -6.34 -4.82 -14.34
N ASP A 136 -5.44 -5.81 -14.54
CA ASP A 136 -5.43 -6.66 -15.75
C ASP A 136 -6.27 -7.93 -15.58
N ASP A 137 -6.72 -8.22 -14.37
CA ASP A 137 -7.59 -9.34 -14.06
C ASP A 137 -9.07 -8.96 -14.33
N PRO A 138 -9.79 -9.72 -15.18
CA PRO A 138 -11.15 -9.39 -15.56
C PRO A 138 -12.14 -9.33 -14.39
N GLU A 139 -11.97 -10.15 -13.36
CA GLU A 139 -12.87 -10.18 -12.20
C GLU A 139 -12.67 -8.94 -11.34
N PHE A 140 -11.43 -8.56 -11.05
CA PHE A 140 -11.11 -7.33 -10.32
C PHE A 140 -11.52 -6.07 -11.09
N ALA A 141 -11.34 -6.06 -12.42
CA ALA A 141 -11.76 -4.96 -13.26
C ALA A 141 -13.30 -4.81 -13.25
N ALA A 142 -14.03 -5.93 -13.33
CA ALA A 142 -15.50 -5.94 -13.23
C ALA A 142 -15.97 -5.46 -11.83
N ALA A 143 -15.35 -5.94 -10.75
CA ALA A 143 -15.65 -5.52 -9.38
C ALA A 143 -15.39 -4.01 -9.17
N SER A 144 -14.25 -3.50 -9.67
CA SER A 144 -13.94 -2.07 -9.63
C SER A 144 -15.03 -1.21 -10.30
N ALA A 145 -15.49 -1.63 -11.47
CA ALA A 145 -16.58 -0.94 -12.20
C ALA A 145 -17.92 -1.05 -11.48
N ALA A 146 -18.26 -2.24 -10.95
CA ALA A 146 -19.54 -2.51 -10.31
C ALA A 146 -19.69 -1.75 -8.99
N TYR A 147 -18.64 -1.67 -8.18
CA TYR A 147 -18.68 -1.05 -6.85
C TYR A 147 -18.16 0.40 -6.82
N GLY A 148 -17.68 0.92 -7.95
CA GLY A 148 -17.18 2.29 -8.06
C GLY A 148 -15.89 2.55 -7.26
N VAL A 149 -15.11 1.50 -7.00
CA VAL A 149 -13.84 1.55 -6.27
C VAL A 149 -12.65 1.48 -7.21
N THR A 150 -11.48 1.91 -6.74
CA THR A 150 -10.26 1.95 -7.55
C THR A 150 -9.22 0.94 -7.07
N ILE A 151 -8.41 0.45 -8.00
CA ILE A 151 -7.27 -0.42 -7.70
C ILE A 151 -5.98 0.33 -8.07
N LEU A 152 -5.08 0.48 -7.11
CA LEU A 152 -3.74 1.01 -7.32
C LEU A 152 -2.72 -0.13 -7.32
N ASP A 153 -2.29 -0.56 -8.50
CA ASP A 153 -1.14 -1.45 -8.67
C ASP A 153 0.16 -0.65 -8.52
N VAL A 154 0.74 -0.64 -7.32
CA VAL A 154 1.90 0.22 -6.97
C VAL A 154 3.13 -0.09 -7.82
N ARG A 155 3.27 -1.34 -8.28
CA ARG A 155 4.41 -1.80 -9.08
C ARG A 155 4.21 -1.63 -10.59
N ARG A 156 3.01 -1.22 -11.03
CA ARG A 156 2.74 -1.01 -12.46
C ARG A 156 3.67 0.08 -13.00
N PRO A 157 4.47 -0.21 -14.03
CA PRO A 157 5.32 0.80 -14.62
C PRO A 157 4.47 1.87 -15.33
N ARG A 158 5.02 3.05 -15.47
CA ARG A 158 4.40 4.10 -16.29
C ARG A 158 4.37 3.66 -17.74
N ASP A 159 3.34 4.07 -18.47
CA ASP A 159 3.25 3.88 -19.91
C ASP A 159 4.52 4.41 -20.60
N LYS A 160 4.95 3.73 -21.66
CA LYS A 160 6.15 4.10 -22.41
C LYS A 160 6.16 5.57 -22.85
N LYS A 161 4.98 6.12 -23.22
CA LYS A 161 4.81 7.54 -23.59
C LYS A 161 5.10 8.54 -22.45
N HIS A 162 5.05 8.07 -21.19
CA HIS A 162 5.31 8.89 -20.01
C HIS A 162 6.70 8.64 -19.40
N LEU A 163 7.50 7.75 -19.99
CA LEU A 163 8.88 7.54 -19.59
C LEU A 163 9.72 8.73 -20.03
N ARG A 164 10.60 9.18 -19.14
CA ARG A 164 11.54 10.25 -19.44
C ARG A 164 12.93 9.67 -19.63
N MET A 165 13.61 10.08 -20.69
CA MET A 165 15.02 9.76 -20.88
C MET A 165 15.86 10.39 -19.76
N PHE A 166 16.95 9.73 -19.40
CA PHE A 166 17.91 10.30 -18.46
C PHE A 166 18.46 11.63 -19.01
N SER A 167 18.30 12.70 -18.26
CA SER A 167 18.65 14.06 -18.70
C SER A 167 19.90 14.63 -18.03
N GLY A 168 20.53 13.89 -17.12
CA GLY A 168 21.68 14.38 -16.35
C GLY A 168 21.38 15.51 -15.35
N ARG A 169 20.14 15.91 -15.21
CA ARG A 169 19.71 17.02 -14.33
C ARG A 169 20.15 16.87 -12.88
N ILE A 170 20.41 15.64 -12.42
CA ILE A 170 20.93 15.40 -11.06
C ILE A 170 22.30 16.13 -10.85
N GLY A 171 23.06 16.35 -11.90
CA GLY A 171 24.32 17.11 -11.85
C GLY A 171 24.14 18.60 -11.57
N THR A 172 22.96 19.17 -11.84
CA THR A 172 22.67 20.61 -11.64
C THR A 172 22.03 20.91 -10.30
N VAL A 173 21.76 19.89 -9.47
CA VAL A 173 21.16 20.06 -8.15
C VAL A 173 22.22 20.56 -7.18
N THR A 174 21.92 21.64 -6.48
CA THR A 174 22.83 22.31 -5.53
C THR A 174 22.65 21.88 -4.08
N CYS A 175 21.51 21.23 -3.74
CA CYS A 175 21.28 20.72 -2.39
C CYS A 175 22.20 19.52 -2.07
N PRO A 176 22.50 19.27 -0.77
CA PRO A 176 23.17 18.06 -0.33
C PRO A 176 22.44 16.80 -0.80
N ARG A 177 23.21 15.80 -1.20
CA ARG A 177 22.69 14.50 -1.67
C ARG A 177 23.30 13.41 -0.81
N ILE A 178 22.44 12.68 -0.09
CA ILE A 178 22.85 11.61 0.80
C ILE A 178 22.40 10.28 0.20
N ALA A 179 23.35 9.37 -0.06
CA ALA A 179 23.06 8.01 -0.53
C ALA A 179 23.12 7.04 0.64
N VAL A 180 22.03 6.32 0.87
CA VAL A 180 21.98 5.21 1.83
C VAL A 180 22.27 3.92 1.07
N LEU A 181 23.48 3.41 1.22
CA LEU A 181 23.99 2.23 0.52
C LEU A 181 24.04 1.02 1.46
N GLY A 182 24.19 -0.15 0.88
CA GLY A 182 24.36 -1.41 1.61
C GLY A 182 24.82 -2.53 0.68
N THR A 183 25.46 -3.53 1.27
CA THR A 183 26.14 -4.62 0.56
C THR A 183 25.19 -5.73 0.08
N ASP A 184 23.93 -5.73 0.57
CA ASP A 184 22.97 -6.80 0.25
C ASP A 184 21.53 -6.27 0.13
N GLY A 185 20.60 -7.12 -0.30
CA GLY A 185 19.16 -6.93 -0.24
C GLY A 185 18.64 -6.92 1.20
N ALA A 186 17.48 -6.32 1.45
CA ALA A 186 16.72 -6.39 2.71
C ALA A 186 17.46 -6.03 4.03
N ILE A 187 18.62 -5.37 3.98
CA ILE A 187 19.45 -5.00 5.14
C ILE A 187 19.05 -3.67 5.80
N GLY A 188 17.84 -3.15 5.53
CA GLY A 188 17.33 -1.96 6.20
C GLY A 188 17.66 -0.62 5.53
N LYS A 189 18.24 -0.57 4.32
CA LYS A 189 18.54 0.69 3.59
C LYS A 189 17.34 1.64 3.51
N ARG A 190 16.18 1.10 3.13
CA ARG A 190 14.95 1.89 3.03
C ARG A 190 14.49 2.42 4.39
N THR A 191 14.54 1.60 5.42
CA THR A 191 14.19 1.98 6.79
C THR A 191 15.10 3.10 7.29
N THR A 192 16.41 2.96 7.12
CA THR A 192 17.39 3.99 7.46
C THR A 192 17.14 5.29 6.71
N ALA A 193 16.90 5.23 5.40
CA ALA A 193 16.60 6.42 4.60
C ALA A 193 15.31 7.11 5.07
N THR A 194 14.28 6.35 5.44
CA THR A 194 13.01 6.89 5.94
C THR A 194 13.20 7.60 7.29
N ILE A 195 13.92 6.97 8.22
CA ILE A 195 14.21 7.55 9.53
C ILE A 195 15.04 8.83 9.39
N LEU A 196 16.09 8.79 8.56
CA LEU A 196 16.94 9.94 8.30
C LEU A 196 16.14 11.10 7.67
N THR A 197 15.32 10.82 6.67
CA THR A 197 14.46 11.83 6.05
C THR A 197 13.50 12.45 7.07
N GLY A 198 12.90 11.63 7.95
CA GLY A 198 12.08 12.13 9.04
C GLY A 198 12.83 13.08 9.96
N ALA A 199 13.98 12.65 10.48
CA ALA A 199 14.79 13.46 11.37
C ALA A 199 15.26 14.79 10.74
N LEU A 200 15.60 14.76 9.43
CA LEU A 200 15.97 15.98 8.70
C LEU A 200 14.78 16.93 8.55
N ASN A 201 13.59 16.41 8.21
CA ASN A 201 12.38 17.24 8.10
C ASN A 201 11.97 17.85 9.44
N ASP A 202 12.15 17.12 10.55
CA ASP A 202 11.82 17.59 11.90
C ASP A 202 12.82 18.65 12.41
N SER A 203 14.02 18.70 11.80
CA SER A 203 15.07 19.65 12.17
C SER A 203 15.02 20.97 11.39
N GLY A 204 14.17 21.10 10.37
CA GLY A 204 14.06 22.26 9.48
C GLY A 204 15.04 22.12 8.32
#